data_a0d6ac28ae48e2df77b0a63414e702cb
#
_entry.id   a0d6ac28ae48e2df77b0a63414e702cb
#
_cell.length_a   1.000
_cell.length_b   1.000
_cell.length_c   1.000
_cell.angle_alpha   90.00
_cell.angle_beta   90.00
_cell.angle_gamma   90.00
#
_symmetry.space_group_name_H-M   'P 1'
#
loop_
_entity.id
_entity.type
_entity.pdbx_description
1 polymer ?
#
loop_
_entity_poly.entity_id
_entity_poly.type
_entity_poly.pdbx_seq_one_letter_code
_entity_poly.pdbx_strand_id
1 'polypeptide(L)'
;MPAPLEGRLARDPIAPQRKDRARNEMLLECCVFCASVHVMTIGLIDEHLTGSAIGAFFSVYDTLGHGFLEHIYKAALERELRARGHDVAREVGVTVFYKGEELAHQRLDMLVDDRLVIEVKSKQEPPEIGRAQLLNYLRATNLEVGLLLNFGPKPSFKRVLCENARHHKPLPDSREPDARTE
;
A
#
# COMPACT_ATOMS: atom_id res chain seq x y z
N MET A 1 -13.73 -61.69 -12.06
CA MET A 1 -13.25 -61.00 -10.85
C MET A 1 -11.86 -60.48 -11.12
N PRO A 2 -11.65 -59.19 -11.34
CA PRO A 2 -10.31 -58.60 -11.29
C PRO A 2 -10.08 -57.86 -9.95
N ALA A 3 -8.89 -57.98 -9.41
CA ALA A 3 -8.43 -57.43 -8.15
C ALA A 3 -8.22 -55.89 -8.20
N PRO A 4 -8.28 -55.18 -7.07
CA PRO A 4 -8.11 -53.73 -7.02
C PRO A 4 -6.64 -53.34 -7.01
N LEU A 5 -6.30 -52.32 -7.82
CA LEU A 5 -5.02 -51.63 -7.80
C LEU A 5 -5.01 -50.57 -6.69
N GLU A 6 -4.38 -50.85 -5.58
CA GLU A 6 -3.95 -49.86 -4.59
C GLU A 6 -2.63 -49.22 -5.05
N GLY A 7 -2.66 -47.99 -5.45
CA GLY A 7 -1.52 -47.14 -5.70
C GLY A 7 -1.61 -45.82 -4.93
N ARG A 8 -1.24 -45.83 -3.65
CA ARG A 8 -1.01 -44.61 -2.87
C ARG A 8 0.31 -43.99 -3.31
N LEU A 9 0.25 -42.95 -4.08
CA LEU A 9 1.38 -42.04 -4.25
C LEU A 9 1.43 -41.09 -3.02
N ALA A 10 2.37 -41.38 -2.14
CA ALA A 10 2.79 -40.42 -1.11
C ALA A 10 3.39 -39.22 -1.81
N ARG A 11 2.82 -38.04 -1.55
CA ARG A 11 3.41 -36.75 -1.94
C ARG A 11 4.44 -36.39 -0.90
N ASP A 12 5.70 -36.37 -1.28
CA ASP A 12 6.77 -35.82 -0.47
C ASP A 12 6.51 -34.33 -0.12
N PRO A 13 6.85 -33.88 1.08
CA PRO A 13 6.74 -32.48 1.45
C PRO A 13 7.71 -31.65 0.61
N ILE A 14 7.17 -30.67 -0.11
CA ILE A 14 7.95 -29.72 -0.91
C ILE A 14 8.86 -28.95 0.03
N ALA A 15 10.16 -29.14 -0.11
CA ALA A 15 11.19 -28.37 0.58
C ALA A 15 11.05 -26.85 0.27
N PRO A 16 11.28 -25.97 1.24
CA PRO A 16 11.18 -24.54 1.03
C PRO A 16 12.20 -24.09 -0.01
N GLN A 17 11.68 -23.50 -1.09
CA GLN A 17 12.50 -23.04 -2.20
C GLN A 17 13.23 -21.73 -1.81
N ARG A 18 14.47 -21.61 -2.30
CA ARG A 18 15.45 -20.52 -2.14
C ARG A 18 14.98 -19.07 -2.46
N LYS A 19 13.71 -18.75 -2.34
CA LYS A 19 13.17 -17.40 -2.64
C LYS A 19 13.34 -16.37 -1.52
N ASP A 20 13.64 -16.82 -0.31
CA ASP A 20 13.71 -15.91 0.85
C ASP A 20 15.01 -15.09 0.91
N ARG A 21 16.07 -15.53 0.21
CA ARG A 21 17.36 -14.82 0.22
C ARG A 21 17.36 -13.57 -0.66
N ALA A 22 16.64 -13.60 -1.78
CA ALA A 22 16.52 -12.46 -2.69
C ALA A 22 15.61 -11.33 -2.11
N ARG A 23 14.66 -11.67 -1.23
CA ARG A 23 13.80 -10.69 -0.55
C ARG A 23 14.59 -9.81 0.44
N ASN A 24 15.56 -10.38 1.12
CA ASN A 24 16.37 -9.64 2.09
C ASN A 24 17.44 -8.75 1.43
N GLU A 25 17.95 -9.15 0.26
CA GLU A 25 18.95 -8.36 -0.46
C GLU A 25 18.34 -7.12 -1.14
N MET A 26 17.07 -7.18 -1.60
CA MET A 26 16.40 -6.04 -2.23
C MET A 26 15.99 -4.95 -1.21
N LEU A 27 15.88 -5.30 0.07
CA LEU A 27 15.66 -4.32 1.16
C LEU A 27 16.95 -3.57 1.55
N LEU A 28 18.12 -4.12 1.22
CA LEU A 28 19.43 -3.53 1.54
C LEU A 28 20.00 -2.62 0.45
N GLU A 29 19.62 -2.79 -0.81
CA GLU A 29 20.15 -1.97 -1.90
C GLU A 29 19.57 -0.56 -1.99
N CYS A 30 18.50 -0.24 -1.26
CA CYS A 30 17.96 1.13 -1.19
C CYS A 30 18.74 2.05 -0.23
N CYS A 31 19.76 1.56 0.46
CA CYS A 31 20.48 2.31 1.51
C CYS A 31 21.96 2.64 1.25
N VAL A 32 22.53 2.37 0.07
CA VAL A 32 24.00 2.48 -0.13
C VAL A 32 24.45 3.73 -0.88
N PHE A 33 23.65 4.79 -0.97
CA PHE A 33 24.15 6.04 -1.54
C PHE A 33 23.81 7.27 -0.68
N CYS A 34 24.34 7.30 0.53
CA CYS A 34 24.56 8.55 1.24
C CYS A 34 25.65 8.38 2.32
N ALA A 35 26.90 8.54 1.91
CA ALA A 35 28.01 8.65 2.82
C ALA A 35 28.00 10.05 3.48
N SER A 36 28.14 10.06 4.81
CA SER A 36 28.45 11.21 5.66
C SER A 36 27.31 12.18 5.98
N VAL A 37 26.34 11.72 6.79
CA VAL A 37 25.71 12.58 7.79
C VAL A 37 25.45 11.73 9.03
N HIS A 38 25.75 12.24 10.21
CA HIS A 38 25.44 11.70 11.52
C HIS A 38 24.07 11.01 11.50
N VAL A 39 24.05 9.67 11.58
CA VAL A 39 22.83 8.90 11.74
C VAL A 39 22.34 9.08 13.17
N MET A 40 21.65 10.20 13.42
CA MET A 40 20.57 10.16 14.38
C MET A 40 19.58 9.13 13.83
N THR A 41 19.29 8.12 14.59
CA THR A 41 18.23 7.14 14.34
C THR A 41 16.91 7.88 14.40
N ILE A 42 16.58 8.63 13.35
CA ILE A 42 15.22 9.11 13.10
C ILE A 42 14.50 7.84 12.66
N GLY A 43 13.78 7.21 13.60
CA GLY A 43 12.90 6.10 13.27
C GLY A 43 12.05 6.53 12.06
N LEU A 44 12.04 5.72 11.01
CA LEU A 44 11.24 6.03 9.82
C LEU A 44 9.80 6.22 10.27
N ILE A 45 9.19 7.38 9.94
CA ILE A 45 7.80 7.68 10.29
C ILE A 45 6.93 6.49 9.89
N ASP A 46 6.23 5.86 10.83
CA ASP A 46 5.37 4.70 10.60
C ASP A 46 6.04 3.49 9.91
N GLU A 47 7.29 3.19 10.28
CA GLU A 47 8.04 2.07 9.68
C GLU A 47 7.30 0.73 9.83
N HIS A 48 6.76 0.45 11.01
CA HIS A 48 6.02 -0.78 11.26
C HIS A 48 4.77 -0.90 10.39
N LEU A 49 3.98 0.18 10.27
CA LEU A 49 2.77 0.22 9.47
C LEU A 49 3.09 0.07 7.97
N THR A 50 4.08 0.82 7.48
CA THR A 50 4.51 0.71 6.08
C THR A 50 5.11 -0.65 5.76
N GLY A 51 5.87 -1.24 6.68
CA GLY A 51 6.42 -2.60 6.54
C GLY A 51 5.32 -3.66 6.46
N SER A 52 4.30 -3.57 7.32
CA SER A 52 3.12 -4.44 7.28
C SER A 52 2.37 -4.32 5.96
N ALA A 53 2.15 -3.09 5.47
CA ALA A 53 1.46 -2.83 4.20
C ALA A 53 2.26 -3.35 2.99
N ILE A 54 3.57 -3.22 2.98
CA ILE A 54 4.44 -3.79 1.94
C ILE A 54 4.38 -5.33 1.98
N GLY A 55 4.39 -5.92 3.18
CA GLY A 55 4.21 -7.36 3.35
C GLY A 55 2.86 -7.85 2.81
N ALA A 56 1.77 -7.11 3.07
CA ALA A 56 0.45 -7.40 2.52
C ALA A 56 0.43 -7.32 0.98
N PHE A 57 1.08 -6.30 0.41
CA PHE A 57 1.23 -6.15 -1.03
C PHE A 57 1.89 -7.37 -1.68
N PHE A 58 3.00 -7.85 -1.12
CA PHE A 58 3.67 -9.04 -1.67
C PHE A 58 2.85 -10.31 -1.49
N SER A 59 2.13 -10.49 -0.36
CA SER A 59 1.22 -11.62 -0.17
C SER A 59 0.13 -11.66 -1.23
N VAL A 60 -0.47 -10.51 -1.56
CA VAL A 60 -1.46 -10.39 -2.63
C VAL A 60 -0.85 -10.69 -3.99
N TYR A 61 0.34 -10.14 -4.27
CA TYR A 61 1.02 -10.36 -5.55
C TYR A 61 1.44 -11.83 -5.74
N ASP A 62 1.97 -12.48 -4.71
CA ASP A 62 2.36 -13.90 -4.75
C ASP A 62 1.15 -14.81 -5.01
N THR A 63 -0.04 -14.39 -4.57
CA THR A 63 -1.29 -15.17 -4.74
C THR A 63 -1.94 -14.93 -6.10
N LEU A 64 -2.05 -13.67 -6.53
CA LEU A 64 -2.81 -13.29 -7.72
C LEU A 64 -1.92 -13.11 -8.96
N GLY A 65 -0.64 -12.81 -8.80
CA GLY A 65 0.24 -12.39 -9.90
C GLY A 65 -0.13 -11.02 -10.45
N HIS A 66 0.15 -10.80 -11.73
CA HIS A 66 -0.18 -9.56 -12.44
C HIS A 66 -1.26 -9.78 -13.50
N GLY A 67 -1.90 -8.70 -13.97
CA GLY A 67 -2.84 -8.73 -15.09
C GLY A 67 -4.31 -8.52 -14.71
N PHE A 68 -4.65 -8.52 -13.44
CA PHE A 68 -5.99 -8.18 -13.00
C PHE A 68 -6.24 -6.67 -13.02
N LEU A 69 -7.53 -6.31 -12.98
CA LEU A 69 -7.95 -4.92 -12.86
C LEU A 69 -7.63 -4.38 -11.46
N GLU A 70 -7.36 -3.10 -11.37
CA GLU A 70 -6.91 -2.41 -10.15
C GLU A 70 -7.83 -2.61 -8.95
N HIS A 71 -9.16 -2.59 -9.17
CA HIS A 71 -10.14 -2.79 -8.10
C HIS A 71 -10.05 -4.20 -7.46
N ILE A 72 -9.57 -5.21 -8.20
CA ILE A 72 -9.35 -6.57 -7.67
C ILE A 72 -8.18 -6.55 -6.66
N TYR A 73 -7.07 -5.89 -7.02
CA TYR A 73 -5.93 -5.73 -6.13
C TYR A 73 -6.28 -4.91 -4.90
N LYS A 74 -7.06 -3.82 -5.05
CA LYS A 74 -7.56 -3.04 -3.91
C LYS A 74 -8.39 -3.90 -2.96
N ALA A 75 -9.30 -4.73 -3.48
CA ALA A 75 -10.12 -5.61 -2.64
C ALA A 75 -9.30 -6.71 -1.93
N ALA A 76 -8.30 -7.28 -2.60
CA ALA A 76 -7.43 -8.28 -2.02
C ALA A 76 -6.51 -7.67 -0.94
N LEU A 77 -5.93 -6.49 -1.22
CA LEU A 77 -5.06 -5.77 -0.29
C LEU A 77 -5.80 -5.35 0.97
N GLU A 78 -7.05 -4.86 0.86
CA GLU A 78 -7.90 -4.55 2.00
C GLU A 78 -8.08 -5.77 2.91
N ARG A 79 -8.41 -6.93 2.34
CA ARG A 79 -8.59 -8.17 3.11
C ARG A 79 -7.31 -8.58 3.83
N GLU A 80 -6.19 -8.51 3.14
CA GLU A 80 -4.89 -8.87 3.69
C GLU A 80 -4.45 -7.91 4.82
N LEU A 81 -4.69 -6.61 4.67
CA LEU A 81 -4.41 -5.61 5.70
C LEU A 81 -5.29 -5.80 6.93
N ARG A 82 -6.59 -6.02 6.73
CA ARG A 82 -7.53 -6.30 7.84
C ARG A 82 -7.18 -7.60 8.57
N ALA A 83 -6.76 -8.62 7.85
CA ALA A 83 -6.29 -9.88 8.46
C ALA A 83 -5.03 -9.68 9.31
N ARG A 84 -4.24 -8.64 9.04
CA ARG A 84 -3.08 -8.21 9.84
C ARG A 84 -3.45 -7.29 11.01
N GLY A 85 -4.73 -6.99 11.19
CA GLY A 85 -5.25 -6.17 12.30
C GLY A 85 -5.29 -4.67 12.03
N HIS A 86 -5.14 -4.24 10.78
CA HIS A 86 -5.25 -2.82 10.42
C HIS A 86 -6.69 -2.41 10.12
N ASP A 87 -7.03 -1.19 10.50
CA ASP A 87 -8.25 -0.53 10.01
C ASP A 87 -8.01 0.03 8.60
N VAL A 88 -8.95 -0.26 7.69
CA VAL A 88 -8.80 0.11 6.27
C VAL A 88 -10.08 0.76 5.78
N ALA A 89 -9.97 2.02 5.38
CA ALA A 89 -11.01 2.74 4.64
C ALA A 89 -10.62 2.79 3.15
N ARG A 90 -11.59 2.50 2.27
CA ARG A 90 -11.42 2.57 0.81
C ARG A 90 -12.17 3.74 0.23
N GLU A 91 -11.66 4.22 -0.92
CA GLU A 91 -12.34 5.24 -1.73
C GLU A 91 -12.67 6.49 -0.90
N VAL A 92 -11.72 6.90 -0.02
CA VAL A 92 -11.92 8.00 0.92
C VAL A 92 -11.95 9.33 0.17
N GLY A 93 -13.02 10.09 0.36
CA GLY A 93 -13.18 11.42 -0.23
C GLY A 93 -12.20 12.44 0.35
N VAL A 94 -11.57 13.23 -0.50
CA VAL A 94 -10.69 14.33 -0.12
C VAL A 94 -11.08 15.59 -0.88
N THR A 95 -11.32 16.67 -0.14
CA THR A 95 -11.64 17.98 -0.72
C THR A 95 -10.36 18.76 -0.96
N VAL A 96 -10.18 19.21 -2.19
CA VAL A 96 -9.07 20.09 -2.58
C VAL A 96 -9.53 21.53 -2.49
N PHE A 97 -8.80 22.35 -1.72
CA PHE A 97 -9.08 23.78 -1.54
C PHE A 97 -8.11 24.63 -2.36
N TYR A 98 -8.59 25.73 -2.90
CA TYR A 98 -7.79 26.77 -3.52
C TYR A 98 -8.19 28.15 -2.97
N LYS A 99 -7.24 28.85 -2.38
CA LYS A 99 -7.45 30.16 -1.73
C LYS A 99 -8.59 30.17 -0.69
N GLY A 100 -8.81 29.04 -0.02
CA GLY A 100 -9.84 28.89 1.01
C GLY A 100 -11.21 28.45 0.48
N GLU A 101 -11.40 28.37 -0.83
CA GLU A 101 -12.61 27.89 -1.48
C GLU A 101 -12.45 26.44 -1.90
N GLU A 102 -13.53 25.66 -1.81
CA GLU A 102 -13.57 24.30 -2.30
C GLU A 102 -13.49 24.29 -3.83
N LEU A 103 -12.49 23.56 -4.37
CA LEU A 103 -12.25 23.51 -5.80
C LEU A 103 -12.70 22.18 -6.43
N ALA A 104 -12.42 21.06 -5.75
CA ALA A 104 -12.71 19.73 -6.28
C ALA A 104 -12.74 18.67 -5.18
N HIS A 105 -13.48 17.60 -5.43
CA HIS A 105 -13.39 16.36 -4.66
C HIS A 105 -12.55 15.35 -5.40
N GLN A 106 -11.63 14.70 -4.68
CA GLN A 106 -10.84 13.58 -5.15
C GLN A 106 -11.07 12.37 -4.24
N ARG A 107 -10.56 11.21 -4.65
CA ARG A 107 -10.77 9.97 -3.93
C ARG A 107 -9.45 9.23 -3.79
N LEU A 108 -9.07 8.93 -2.54
CA LEU A 108 -7.92 8.08 -2.23
C LEU A 108 -8.31 6.62 -2.46
N ASP A 109 -7.36 5.80 -2.88
CA ASP A 109 -7.59 4.37 -3.00
C ASP A 109 -7.81 3.70 -1.64
N MET A 110 -6.91 3.95 -0.68
CA MET A 110 -7.02 3.43 0.68
C MET A 110 -6.37 4.38 1.69
N LEU A 111 -6.97 4.39 2.88
CA LEU A 111 -6.39 4.97 4.09
C LEU A 111 -6.31 3.85 5.14
N VAL A 112 -5.12 3.65 5.72
CA VAL A 112 -4.85 2.59 6.70
C VAL A 112 -4.49 3.23 8.04
N ASP A 113 -5.21 2.81 9.10
CA ASP A 113 -5.06 3.27 10.48
C ASP A 113 -5.10 4.81 10.60
N ASP A 114 -5.85 5.50 9.73
CA ASP A 114 -5.92 6.97 9.61
C ASP A 114 -4.56 7.68 9.45
N ARG A 115 -3.51 6.95 9.03
CA ARG A 115 -2.11 7.44 9.03
C ARG A 115 -1.37 7.19 7.72
N LEU A 116 -1.71 6.14 6.99
CA LEU A 116 -1.01 5.74 5.78
C LEU A 116 -1.94 5.80 4.57
N VAL A 117 -1.60 6.63 3.59
CA VAL A 117 -2.27 6.64 2.28
C VAL A 117 -1.64 5.59 1.37
N ILE A 118 -2.45 4.74 0.77
CA ILE A 118 -2.01 3.78 -0.24
C ILE A 118 -2.67 4.13 -1.58
N GLU A 119 -1.85 4.25 -2.60
CA GLU A 119 -2.24 4.36 -4.01
C GLU A 119 -1.86 3.07 -4.73
N VAL A 120 -2.82 2.44 -5.39
CA VAL A 120 -2.65 1.17 -6.10
C VAL A 120 -2.60 1.41 -7.60
N LYS A 121 -1.65 0.79 -8.27
CA LYS A 121 -1.53 0.77 -9.73
C LYS A 121 -1.41 -0.68 -10.21
N SER A 122 -2.03 -0.99 -11.35
CA SER A 122 -1.97 -2.31 -11.98
C SER A 122 -1.38 -2.29 -13.39
N LYS A 123 -1.12 -1.10 -13.92
CA LYS A 123 -0.57 -0.88 -15.27
C LYS A 123 0.87 -0.40 -15.21
N GLN A 124 1.59 -0.57 -16.33
CA GLN A 124 2.89 0.09 -16.52
C GLN A 124 2.65 1.58 -16.82
N GLU A 125 2.61 2.36 -15.76
CA GLU A 125 2.63 3.83 -15.87
C GLU A 125 3.98 4.35 -15.38
N PRO A 126 4.44 5.50 -15.88
CA PRO A 126 5.63 6.15 -15.34
C PRO A 126 5.45 6.36 -13.83
N PRO A 127 6.40 5.91 -13.00
CA PRO A 127 6.29 6.00 -11.54
C PRO A 127 6.10 7.42 -11.01
N GLU A 128 6.48 8.42 -11.81
CA GLU A 128 6.39 9.84 -11.48
C GLU A 128 4.93 10.31 -11.40
N ILE A 129 4.04 9.78 -12.25
CA ILE A 129 2.61 10.16 -12.27
C ILE A 129 1.93 9.72 -10.97
N GLY A 130 2.05 8.45 -10.61
CA GLY A 130 1.50 7.92 -9.37
C GLY A 130 2.10 8.58 -8.13
N ARG A 131 3.41 8.89 -8.17
CA ARG A 131 4.08 9.62 -7.09
C ARG A 131 3.54 11.04 -6.93
N ALA A 132 3.33 11.78 -8.02
CA ALA A 132 2.77 13.13 -7.98
C ALA A 132 1.34 13.12 -7.44
N GLN A 133 0.52 12.18 -7.86
CA GLN A 133 -0.84 11.97 -7.37
C GLN A 133 -0.84 11.72 -5.85
N LEU A 134 -0.05 10.75 -5.39
CA LEU A 134 0.07 10.42 -3.98
C LEU A 134 0.55 11.62 -3.14
N LEU A 135 1.53 12.38 -3.63
CA LEU A 135 2.01 13.58 -2.95
C LEU A 135 0.92 14.65 -2.80
N ASN A 136 0.07 14.82 -3.82
CA ASN A 136 -1.06 15.75 -3.75
C ASN A 136 -2.10 15.29 -2.72
N TYR A 137 -2.35 13.99 -2.60
CA TYR A 137 -3.21 13.43 -1.57
C TYR A 137 -2.65 13.69 -0.16
N LEU A 138 -1.36 13.43 0.05
CA LEU A 138 -0.72 13.70 1.34
C LEU A 138 -0.84 15.17 1.74
N ARG A 139 -0.67 16.10 0.78
CA ARG A 139 -0.85 17.54 1.02
C ARG A 139 -2.29 17.90 1.35
N ALA A 140 -3.26 17.29 0.68
CA ALA A 140 -4.68 17.59 0.90
C ALA A 140 -5.21 16.99 2.20
N THR A 141 -4.61 15.90 2.71
CA THR A 141 -5.04 15.18 3.91
C THR A 141 -4.25 15.50 5.17
N ASN A 142 -3.18 16.28 5.08
CA ASN A 142 -2.23 16.47 6.18
C ASN A 142 -1.52 15.20 6.68
N LEU A 143 -1.52 14.13 5.90
CA LEU A 143 -0.81 12.91 6.21
C LEU A 143 0.62 12.99 5.69
N GLU A 144 1.56 12.42 6.45
CA GLU A 144 2.98 12.53 6.15
C GLU A 144 3.50 11.37 5.30
N VAL A 145 2.81 10.23 5.30
CA VAL A 145 3.32 8.99 4.70
C VAL A 145 2.33 8.40 3.71
N GLY A 146 2.85 8.02 2.55
CA GLY A 146 2.09 7.28 1.55
C GLY A 146 2.91 6.16 0.90
N LEU A 147 2.22 5.15 0.41
CA LEU A 147 2.77 4.07 -0.39
C LEU A 147 2.12 4.03 -1.77
N LEU A 148 2.94 4.07 -2.80
CA LEU A 148 2.55 3.73 -4.16
C LEU A 148 2.88 2.26 -4.40
N LEU A 149 1.86 1.44 -4.66
CA LEU A 149 1.98 -0.01 -4.87
C LEU A 149 1.62 -0.35 -6.30
N ASN A 150 2.54 -0.95 -7.05
CA ASN A 150 2.32 -1.31 -8.45
C ASN A 150 2.30 -2.84 -8.64
N PHE A 151 1.13 -3.36 -9.05
CA PHE A 151 0.88 -4.77 -9.36
C PHE A 151 1.14 -5.11 -10.83
N GLY A 152 2.04 -4.41 -11.49
CA GLY A 152 2.48 -4.72 -12.86
C GLY A 152 3.30 -6.02 -12.95
N PRO A 153 3.83 -6.35 -14.16
CA PRO A 153 4.63 -7.56 -14.38
C PRO A 153 5.85 -7.69 -13.47
N LYS A 154 6.40 -6.56 -13.04
CA LYS A 154 7.41 -6.48 -11.97
C LYS A 154 6.79 -5.71 -10.82
N PRO A 155 6.47 -6.37 -9.69
CA PRO A 155 5.90 -5.69 -8.55
C PRO A 155 6.89 -4.67 -8.01
N SER A 156 6.40 -3.48 -7.71
CA SER A 156 7.23 -2.43 -7.17
C SER A 156 6.44 -1.57 -6.20
N PHE A 157 7.14 -0.96 -5.26
CA PHE A 157 6.54 -0.01 -4.34
C PHE A 157 7.45 1.21 -4.21
N LYS A 158 6.84 2.35 -3.90
CA LYS A 158 7.55 3.58 -3.52
C LYS A 158 6.91 4.16 -2.27
N ARG A 159 7.74 4.46 -1.29
CA ARG A 159 7.35 5.25 -0.13
C ARG A 159 7.50 6.73 -0.46
N VAL A 160 6.49 7.50 -0.15
CA VAL A 160 6.45 8.95 -0.36
C VAL A 160 6.25 9.62 0.99
N LEU A 161 7.06 10.61 1.29
CA LEU A 161 6.96 11.44 2.49
C LEU A 161 6.60 12.86 2.09
N CYS A 162 5.73 13.49 2.90
CA CYS A 162 5.35 14.89 2.75
C CYS A 162 5.62 15.64 4.07
N GLU A 163 6.74 16.36 4.11
CA GLU A 163 7.16 17.10 5.32
C GLU A 163 6.26 18.30 5.66
N ASN A 164 5.47 18.78 4.70
CA ASN A 164 4.62 19.97 4.85
C ASN A 164 3.23 19.67 5.45
N ALA A 165 2.94 18.45 5.83
CA ALA A 165 1.64 18.07 6.40
C ALA A 165 1.33 18.80 7.72
N ARG A 166 2.34 19.32 8.43
CA ARG A 166 2.19 19.96 9.76
C ARG A 166 1.53 21.35 9.74
N HIS A 167 1.24 21.92 8.58
CA HIS A 167 0.76 23.30 8.46
C HIS A 167 -0.69 23.43 7.95
N HIS A 168 -1.40 22.34 7.72
CA HIS A 168 -2.79 22.39 7.25
C HIS A 168 -3.78 21.86 8.30
N LYS A 169 -5.00 22.41 8.27
CA LYS A 169 -6.12 22.12 9.17
C LYS A 169 -6.52 20.63 9.11
N PRO A 170 -6.88 19.97 10.25
CA PRO A 170 -7.33 18.58 10.26
C PRO A 170 -8.51 18.34 9.31
N LEU A 171 -8.55 17.12 8.74
CA LEU A 171 -9.73 16.65 8.00
C LEU A 171 -10.97 16.71 8.91
N PRO A 172 -12.13 17.14 8.40
CA PRO A 172 -13.39 16.93 9.11
C PRO A 172 -13.60 15.43 9.29
N ASP A 173 -14.05 15.03 10.48
CA ASP A 173 -14.32 13.64 10.83
C ASP A 173 -15.31 13.02 9.82
N SER A 174 -14.84 12.07 9.01
CA SER A 174 -15.64 11.37 7.99
C SER A 174 -16.69 10.43 8.59
N ARG A 175 -16.93 10.49 9.90
CA ARG A 175 -17.89 9.66 10.65
C ARG A 175 -19.23 10.36 10.91
N GLU A 176 -19.44 11.57 10.42
CA GLU A 176 -20.81 12.11 10.50
C GLU A 176 -21.72 11.39 9.48
N PRO A 177 -22.78 10.72 9.94
CA PRO A 177 -23.76 10.13 9.06
C PRO A 177 -24.48 11.26 8.30
N ASP A 178 -24.62 11.07 7.00
CA ASP A 178 -25.34 11.96 6.09
C ASP A 178 -26.78 12.21 6.63
N ALA A 179 -26.97 13.29 7.33
CA ALA A 179 -28.26 13.72 7.83
C ALA A 179 -29.04 14.42 6.71
N ARG A 180 -29.40 13.68 5.68
CA ARG A 180 -30.40 14.08 4.69
C ARG A 180 -31.41 12.98 4.49
N THR A 181 -32.33 12.92 5.42
CA THR A 181 -33.64 12.32 5.20
C THR A 181 -34.66 13.19 5.93
N GLU A 182 -35.18 14.17 5.25
CA GLU A 182 -36.56 14.69 5.38
C GLU A 182 -36.98 15.24 4.03
#